data_9a3b5f2bc6f6356f4b83de98e9d31276
#
_entry.id   9a3b5f2bc6f6356f4b83de98e9d31276
#
_cell.length_a   1.000
_cell.length_b   1.000
_cell.length_c   1.000
_cell.angle_alpha   90.00
_cell.angle_beta   90.00
_cell.angle_gamma   90.00
#
_symmetry.space_group_name_H-M   'P 1'
#
loop_
_entity.id
_entity.type
_entity.pdbx_description
1 polymer ?
#
loop_
_entity_poly.entity_id
_entity_poly.type
_entity_poly.pdbx_seq_one_letter_code
_entity_poly.pdbx_strand_id
1 'polypeptide(L)'
;MKTYQQFLTEASLWDWMYKKNKAIFYRGESSSGKGMGIGMLGLGIYLTWSDSMAQKFADKQTKGVVQSFKVKRGLKMADNTSKDFAKAMANLGRKPWEWSHSKEFSGFLTGELKQLGYDGAYSDNPAEGIVIFDKKNVKEIK
;
A
#
# COMPACT_ATOMS: atom_id res chain seq x y z
N MET A 1 10.46 17.91 -22.51
CA MET A 1 9.46 16.91 -22.91
C MET A 1 9.85 15.55 -22.34
N LYS A 2 8.91 14.85 -21.74
CA LYS A 2 9.18 13.51 -21.20
C LYS A 2 9.31 12.50 -22.31
N THR A 3 10.22 11.53 -22.16
CA THR A 3 10.27 10.39 -23.07
C THR A 3 9.08 9.48 -22.78
N TYR A 4 8.75 8.60 -23.73
CA TYR A 4 7.70 7.61 -23.57
C TYR A 4 7.92 6.73 -22.33
N GLN A 5 9.17 6.29 -22.12
CA GLN A 5 9.51 5.46 -20.96
C GLN A 5 9.37 6.23 -19.64
N GLN A 6 9.77 7.50 -19.62
CA GLN A 6 9.59 8.35 -18.43
C GLN A 6 8.12 8.54 -18.11
N PHE A 7 7.31 8.75 -19.14
CA PHE A 7 5.86 8.88 -18.98
C PHE A 7 5.26 7.60 -18.39
N LEU A 8 5.63 6.43 -18.90
CA LEU A 8 5.14 5.16 -18.37
C LEU A 8 5.57 4.96 -16.92
N THR A 9 6.83 5.27 -16.60
CA THR A 9 7.35 5.10 -15.24
C THR A 9 6.66 6.01 -14.24
N GLU A 10 6.43 7.27 -14.60
CA GLU A 10 5.87 8.25 -13.67
C GLU A 10 4.37 8.16 -13.51
N ALA A 11 3.65 7.85 -14.60
CA ALA A 11 2.19 7.98 -14.59
C ALA A 11 1.44 6.65 -14.51
N SER A 12 2.09 5.53 -14.82
CA SER A 12 1.33 4.33 -15.12
C SER A 12 1.78 3.05 -14.43
N LEU A 13 2.75 3.10 -13.53
CA LEU A 13 3.16 1.88 -12.80
C LEU A 13 2.01 1.34 -11.96
N TRP A 14 1.30 2.20 -11.22
CA TRP A 14 0.13 1.81 -10.48
C TRP A 14 -0.99 1.35 -11.42
N ASP A 15 -1.26 2.09 -12.49
CA ASP A 15 -2.30 1.73 -13.44
C ASP A 15 -1.99 0.40 -14.11
N TRP A 16 -0.73 0.16 -14.47
CA TRP A 16 -0.31 -1.11 -15.04
C TRP A 16 -0.54 -2.27 -14.08
N MET A 17 -0.12 -2.09 -12.83
CA MET A 17 -0.28 -3.10 -11.77
C MET A 17 -1.76 -3.39 -11.51
N TYR A 18 -2.57 -2.34 -11.46
CA TYR A 18 -4.00 -2.42 -11.23
C TYR A 18 -4.68 -3.23 -12.34
N LYS A 19 -4.36 -2.93 -13.60
CA LYS A 19 -4.92 -3.63 -14.75
C LYS A 19 -4.43 -5.08 -14.84
N LYS A 20 -3.14 -5.30 -14.64
CA LYS A 20 -2.55 -6.64 -14.69
C LYS A 20 -3.20 -7.57 -13.68
N ASN A 21 -3.51 -7.08 -12.51
CA ASN A 21 -4.12 -7.86 -11.43
C ASN A 21 -5.64 -7.79 -11.42
N LYS A 22 -6.25 -7.16 -12.44
CA LYS A 22 -7.71 -7.03 -12.57
C LYS A 22 -8.35 -6.41 -11.34
N ALA A 23 -7.67 -5.45 -10.73
CA ALA A 23 -8.10 -4.75 -9.52
C ALA A 23 -8.16 -5.65 -8.27
N ILE A 24 -7.63 -6.86 -8.32
CA ILE A 24 -7.68 -7.82 -7.23
C ILE A 24 -6.33 -7.91 -6.55
N PHE A 25 -6.33 -7.74 -5.24
CA PHE A 25 -5.14 -7.79 -4.39
C PHE A 25 -5.42 -8.67 -3.18
N TYR A 26 -4.37 -9.09 -2.49
CA TYR A 26 -4.46 -10.13 -1.48
C TYR A 26 -3.89 -9.67 -0.14
N ARG A 27 -4.40 -10.24 0.94
CA ARG A 27 -3.89 -10.01 2.29
C ARG A 27 -3.83 -11.33 3.03
N GLY A 28 -2.68 -11.63 3.62
CA GLY A 28 -2.51 -12.78 4.50
C GLY A 28 -2.58 -12.32 5.94
N GLU A 29 -3.55 -12.81 6.71
CA GLU A 29 -3.69 -12.49 8.12
C GLU A 29 -4.36 -13.63 8.87
N SER A 30 -4.48 -13.50 10.19
CA SER A 30 -5.24 -14.47 10.96
C SER A 30 -6.72 -14.39 10.60
N SER A 31 -7.46 -15.50 10.77
CA SER A 31 -8.88 -15.56 10.44
C SER A 31 -9.72 -14.53 11.20
N SER A 32 -9.24 -14.08 12.36
CA SER A 32 -9.89 -13.05 13.17
C SER A 32 -9.33 -11.66 12.90
N GLY A 33 -8.28 -11.55 12.09
CA GLY A 33 -7.63 -10.26 11.81
C GLY A 33 -8.51 -9.34 11.02
N LYS A 34 -8.70 -8.13 11.52
CA LYS A 34 -9.52 -7.11 10.87
C LYS A 34 -8.90 -5.77 11.14
N GLY A 35 -8.63 -5.03 10.13
CA GLY A 35 -8.30 -3.66 10.36
C GLY A 35 -7.12 -3.13 9.64
N MET A 36 -6.68 -2.00 10.15
CA MET A 36 -5.61 -1.22 9.58
C MET A 36 -4.26 -1.76 10.02
N GLY A 37 -3.34 -1.91 9.07
CA GLY A 37 -1.96 -2.24 9.36
C GLY A 37 -1.10 -1.01 9.49
N ILE A 38 0.04 -1.17 10.11
CA ILE A 38 1.07 -0.13 10.19
C ILE A 38 2.32 -0.62 9.47
N GLY A 39 3.06 0.30 8.88
CA GLY A 39 4.29 -0.06 8.18
C GLY A 39 4.91 1.13 7.48
N MET A 40 5.89 0.85 6.64
CA MET A 40 6.71 1.88 5.99
C MET A 40 5.97 2.70 4.93
N LEU A 41 4.78 2.26 4.52
CA LEU A 41 3.95 3.00 3.55
C LEU A 41 2.84 3.82 4.23
N GLY A 42 2.78 3.79 5.55
CA GLY A 42 1.77 4.51 6.32
C GLY A 42 0.82 3.58 7.06
N LEU A 43 -0.30 4.14 7.50
CA LEU A 43 -1.37 3.44 8.20
C LEU A 43 -2.52 3.20 7.23
N GLY A 44 -2.97 1.97 7.08
CA GLY A 44 -4.07 1.65 6.20
C GLY A 44 -4.23 0.14 6.01
N ILE A 45 -4.94 -0.24 4.96
CA ILE A 45 -5.12 -1.64 4.62
C ILE A 45 -3.97 -2.05 3.69
N TYR A 46 -3.11 -2.93 4.18
CA TYR A 46 -1.98 -3.43 3.43
C TYR A 46 -2.38 -4.64 2.60
N LEU A 47 -2.07 -4.58 1.31
CA LEU A 47 -2.38 -5.62 0.33
C LEU A 47 -1.14 -5.91 -0.51
N THR A 48 -1.13 -7.04 -1.19
CA THR A 48 -0.10 -7.37 -2.15
C THR A 48 -0.73 -7.92 -3.42
N TRP A 49 -0.05 -7.76 -4.54
CA TRP A 49 -0.47 -8.36 -5.80
C TRP A 49 -0.02 -9.82 -5.93
N SER A 50 0.82 -10.28 -5.01
CA SER A 50 1.35 -11.64 -5.01
C SER A 50 0.57 -12.51 -4.02
N ASP A 51 -0.21 -13.46 -4.52
CA ASP A 51 -0.95 -14.40 -3.67
C ASP A 51 0.02 -15.28 -2.86
N SER A 52 1.16 -15.64 -3.44
CA SER A 52 2.17 -16.42 -2.71
C SER A 52 2.78 -15.64 -1.55
N MET A 53 2.96 -14.32 -1.71
CA MET A 53 3.44 -13.48 -0.62
C MET A 53 2.39 -13.35 0.47
N ALA A 54 1.11 -13.21 0.09
CA ALA A 54 0.01 -13.19 1.05
C ALA A 54 -0.06 -14.52 1.81
N GLN A 55 0.17 -15.64 1.14
CA GLN A 55 0.21 -16.94 1.78
C GLN A 55 1.35 -17.04 2.80
N LYS A 56 2.51 -16.48 2.49
CA LYS A 56 3.63 -16.43 3.45
C LYS A 56 3.26 -15.65 4.71
N PHE A 57 2.54 -14.53 4.55
CA PHE A 57 2.07 -13.77 5.71
C PHE A 57 1.02 -14.55 6.51
N ALA A 58 0.11 -15.24 5.82
CA ALA A 58 -0.90 -16.06 6.47
C ALA A 58 -0.27 -17.21 7.25
N ASP A 59 0.78 -17.83 6.69
CA ASP A 59 1.47 -18.97 7.31
C ASP A 59 2.15 -18.60 8.63
N LYS A 60 2.46 -17.30 8.83
CA LYS A 60 3.04 -16.83 10.08
C LYS A 60 2.02 -16.62 11.18
N GLN A 61 0.74 -16.73 10.86
CA GLN A 61 -0.36 -16.48 11.79
C GLN A 61 -0.98 -17.80 12.25
N THR A 62 -1.54 -17.81 13.45
CA THR A 62 -2.37 -18.93 13.90
C THR A 62 -3.67 -18.92 13.10
N LYS A 63 -3.97 -20.03 12.40
CA LYS A 63 -5.13 -20.11 11.51
C LYS A 63 -5.14 -19.01 10.47
N GLY A 64 -3.96 -18.75 9.87
CA GLY A 64 -3.84 -17.72 8.85
C GLY A 64 -4.63 -18.04 7.58
N VAL A 65 -5.17 -17.02 6.97
CA VAL A 65 -5.95 -17.13 5.72
C VAL A 65 -5.47 -16.06 4.76
N VAL A 66 -5.63 -16.35 3.47
CA VAL A 66 -5.44 -15.35 2.42
C VAL A 66 -6.82 -14.81 2.04
N GLN A 67 -6.95 -13.50 2.12
CA GLN A 67 -8.18 -12.80 1.73
C GLN A 67 -7.93 -12.06 0.42
N SER A 68 -8.96 -11.99 -0.42
CA SER A 68 -8.92 -11.26 -1.69
C SER A 68 -9.76 -10.00 -1.58
N PHE A 69 -9.26 -8.92 -2.16
CA PHE A 69 -9.93 -7.62 -2.13
C PHE A 69 -9.96 -7.03 -3.52
N LYS A 70 -11.07 -6.39 -3.86
CA LYS A 70 -11.16 -5.56 -5.04
C LYS A 70 -10.91 -4.11 -4.65
N VAL A 71 -9.98 -3.47 -5.33
CA VAL A 71 -9.61 -2.08 -5.08
C VAL A 71 -10.39 -1.18 -6.03
N LYS A 72 -10.92 -0.08 -5.52
CA LYS A 72 -11.68 0.90 -6.31
C LYS A 72 -10.83 1.49 -7.42
N ARG A 73 -11.45 1.73 -8.57
CA ARG A 73 -10.81 2.37 -9.71
C ARG A 73 -10.53 3.85 -9.44
N GLY A 74 -9.46 4.36 -10.01
CA GLY A 74 -9.20 5.80 -10.03
C GLY A 74 -8.53 6.35 -8.78
N LEU A 75 -7.99 5.50 -7.91
CA LEU A 75 -7.27 5.97 -6.74
C LEU A 75 -5.94 6.62 -7.13
N LYS A 76 -5.60 7.70 -6.43
CA LYS A 76 -4.30 8.33 -6.58
C LYS A 76 -3.34 7.70 -5.58
N MET A 77 -2.35 6.97 -6.10
CA MET A 77 -1.42 6.20 -5.28
C MET A 77 -0.02 6.80 -5.36
N ALA A 78 0.63 6.98 -4.21
CA ALA A 78 1.97 7.51 -4.12
C ALA A 78 2.99 6.39 -4.29
N ASP A 79 3.91 6.57 -5.25
CA ASP A 79 5.08 5.70 -5.36
C ASP A 79 6.03 6.00 -4.20
N ASN A 80 6.50 4.96 -3.50
CA ASN A 80 7.39 5.15 -2.36
C ASN A 80 8.77 5.70 -2.74
N THR A 81 9.08 5.74 -4.03
CA THR A 81 10.32 6.36 -4.54
C THR A 81 10.09 7.78 -5.08
N SER A 82 8.85 8.28 -5.02
CA SER A 82 8.52 9.60 -5.55
C SER A 82 9.03 10.73 -4.66
N LYS A 83 9.13 11.92 -5.26
CA LYS A 83 9.50 13.14 -4.51
C LYS A 83 8.47 13.48 -3.44
N ASP A 84 7.19 13.29 -3.74
CA ASP A 84 6.13 13.57 -2.78
C ASP A 84 6.23 12.66 -1.55
N PHE A 85 6.52 11.39 -1.76
CA PHE A 85 6.70 10.45 -0.66
C PHE A 85 7.94 10.82 0.17
N ALA A 86 9.05 11.14 -0.49
CA ALA A 86 10.27 11.56 0.18
C ALA A 86 10.05 12.84 1.00
N LYS A 87 9.27 13.78 0.47
CA LYS A 87 8.94 15.02 1.18
C LYS A 87 8.09 14.75 2.41
N ALA A 88 7.10 13.88 2.28
CA ALA A 88 6.25 13.49 3.41
C ALA A 88 7.09 12.85 4.52
N MET A 89 8.02 11.97 4.15
CA MET A 89 8.92 11.34 5.11
C MET A 89 9.86 12.34 5.77
N ALA A 90 10.39 13.28 5.00
CA ALA A 90 11.27 14.33 5.53
C ALA A 90 10.55 15.19 6.58
N ASN A 91 9.26 15.45 6.39
CA ASN A 91 8.46 16.21 7.35
C ASN A 91 8.28 15.48 8.69
N LEU A 92 8.47 14.15 8.72
CA LEU A 92 8.43 13.39 9.97
C LEU A 92 9.68 13.55 10.81
N GLY A 93 10.80 13.98 10.20
CA GLY A 93 12.05 14.24 10.89
C GLY A 93 12.75 13.00 11.45
N ARG A 94 12.30 11.81 11.09
CA ARG A 94 12.87 10.55 11.56
C ARG A 94 13.05 9.56 10.42
N LYS A 95 13.98 8.63 10.59
CA LYS A 95 14.26 7.61 9.59
C LYS A 95 13.22 6.47 9.66
N PRO A 96 12.92 5.80 8.51
CA PRO A 96 11.87 4.79 8.47
C PRO A 96 12.00 3.67 9.50
N TRP A 97 13.22 3.21 9.76
CA TRP A 97 13.43 2.14 10.72
C TRP A 97 13.15 2.54 12.17
N GLU A 98 13.11 3.84 12.47
CA GLU A 98 12.80 4.34 13.80
C GLU A 98 11.31 4.33 14.10
N TRP A 99 10.47 4.30 13.04
CA TRP A 99 9.04 4.46 13.23
C TRP A 99 8.17 3.44 12.48
N SER A 100 8.78 2.50 11.73
CA SER A 100 8.02 1.58 10.89
C SER A 100 7.00 0.72 11.67
N HIS A 101 7.20 0.55 12.98
CA HIS A 101 6.25 -0.16 13.84
C HIS A 101 5.41 0.78 14.70
N SER A 102 5.52 2.08 14.49
CA SER A 102 4.79 3.08 15.24
C SER A 102 3.49 3.45 14.53
N LYS A 103 2.37 3.20 15.18
CA LYS A 103 1.06 3.61 14.67
C LYS A 103 0.99 5.13 14.52
N GLU A 104 1.60 5.87 15.45
CA GLU A 104 1.62 7.33 15.43
C GLU A 104 2.32 7.87 14.18
N PHE A 105 3.54 7.42 13.93
CA PHE A 105 4.30 7.90 12.77
C PHE A 105 3.71 7.41 11.46
N SER A 106 3.21 6.18 11.42
CA SER A 106 2.50 5.68 10.22
C SER A 106 1.28 6.54 9.92
N GLY A 107 0.55 6.94 10.96
CA GLY A 107 -0.59 7.84 10.82
C GLY A 107 -0.20 9.23 10.33
N PHE A 108 0.93 9.76 10.80
CA PHE A 108 1.44 11.05 10.32
C PHE A 108 1.81 10.99 8.84
N LEU A 109 2.48 9.91 8.40
CA LEU A 109 2.82 9.73 6.99
C LEU A 109 1.55 9.70 6.14
N THR A 110 0.55 8.93 6.56
CA THR A 110 -0.74 8.88 5.88
C THR A 110 -1.37 10.26 5.80
N GLY A 111 -1.35 11.03 6.90
CA GLY A 111 -1.89 12.38 6.93
C GLY A 111 -1.20 13.30 5.94
N GLU A 112 0.12 13.25 5.87
CA GLU A 112 0.90 14.04 4.90
C GLU A 112 0.53 13.70 3.46
N LEU A 113 0.43 12.40 3.16
CA LEU A 113 0.10 11.97 1.80
C LEU A 113 -1.35 12.30 1.43
N LYS A 114 -2.27 12.21 2.38
CA LYS A 114 -3.67 12.61 2.15
C LYS A 114 -3.78 14.10 1.84
N GLN A 115 -3.00 14.93 2.49
CA GLN A 115 -2.98 16.37 2.21
C GLN A 115 -2.54 16.66 0.78
N LEU A 116 -1.71 15.79 0.20
CA LEU A 116 -1.28 15.89 -1.19
C LEU A 116 -2.28 15.25 -2.16
N GLY A 117 -3.39 14.73 -1.66
CA GLY A 117 -4.45 14.14 -2.47
C GLY A 117 -4.30 12.66 -2.75
N TYR A 118 -3.42 11.97 -2.06
CA TYR A 118 -3.22 10.54 -2.27
C TYR A 118 -4.22 9.70 -1.48
N ASP A 119 -4.64 8.58 -2.08
CA ASP A 119 -5.55 7.61 -1.49
C ASP A 119 -4.82 6.39 -0.92
N GLY A 120 -3.55 6.29 -1.21
CA GLY A 120 -2.70 5.21 -0.76
C GLY A 120 -1.28 5.37 -1.24
N ALA A 121 -0.47 4.36 -1.00
CA ALA A 121 0.92 4.32 -1.44
C ALA A 121 1.28 2.90 -1.87
N TYR A 122 2.34 2.77 -2.67
CA TYR A 122 2.76 1.45 -3.13
C TYR A 122 4.27 1.38 -3.29
N SER A 123 4.78 0.15 -3.23
CA SER A 123 6.16 -0.21 -3.49
C SER A 123 6.21 -1.20 -4.65
N ASP A 124 7.33 -1.30 -5.34
CA ASP A 124 7.56 -2.35 -6.33
C ASP A 124 7.95 -3.68 -5.69
N ASN A 125 8.16 -3.70 -4.39
CA ASN A 125 8.48 -4.90 -3.62
C ASN A 125 7.18 -5.54 -3.10
N PRO A 126 6.84 -6.79 -3.49
CA PRO A 126 5.59 -7.42 -3.06
C PRO A 126 5.52 -7.66 -1.55
N ALA A 127 6.65 -7.72 -0.85
CA ALA A 127 6.66 -7.84 0.61
C ALA A 127 6.18 -6.56 1.29
N GLU A 128 6.44 -5.39 0.69
CA GLU A 128 5.91 -4.11 1.17
C GLU A 128 4.50 -3.88 0.62
N GLY A 129 4.27 -4.25 -0.63
CA GLY A 129 2.96 -4.24 -1.27
C GLY A 129 2.40 -2.84 -1.50
N ILE A 130 1.13 -2.70 -1.18
CA ILE A 130 0.40 -1.44 -1.27
C ILE A 130 -0.33 -1.18 0.05
N VAL A 131 -0.63 0.08 0.31
CA VAL A 131 -1.51 0.47 1.41
C VAL A 131 -2.63 1.35 0.87
N ILE A 132 -3.86 1.05 1.25
CA ILE A 132 -5.04 1.85 0.94
C ILE A 132 -5.46 2.53 2.24
N PHE A 133 -5.52 3.86 2.24
CA PHE A 133 -5.73 4.63 3.48
C PHE A 133 -7.15 4.54 4.01
N ASP A 134 -8.14 4.33 3.14
CA ASP A 134 -9.54 4.35 3.54
C ASP A 134 -10.23 3.03 3.15
N LYS A 135 -10.89 2.41 4.12
CA LYS A 135 -11.58 1.12 3.94
C LYS A 135 -12.66 1.17 2.86
N LYS A 136 -13.27 2.32 2.60
CA LYS A 136 -14.29 2.45 1.58
C LYS A 136 -13.78 2.20 0.16
N ASN A 137 -12.46 2.24 -0.02
CA ASN A 137 -11.82 2.07 -1.32
C ASN A 137 -11.47 0.61 -1.64
N VAL A 138 -11.77 -0.31 -0.73
CA VAL A 138 -11.55 -1.75 -0.95
C VAL A 138 -12.81 -2.51 -0.56
N LYS A 139 -13.00 -3.66 -1.21
CA LYS A 139 -14.11 -4.56 -0.91
C LYS A 139 -13.60 -5.99 -0.89
N GLU A 140 -13.82 -6.68 0.23
CA GLU A 140 -13.45 -8.09 0.31
C GLU A 140 -14.30 -8.92 -0.64
N ILE A 141 -13.62 -9.81 -1.36
CA ILE A 141 -14.28 -10.76 -2.27
C ILE A 141 -14.45 -12.07 -1.51
N LYS A 142 -15.70 -12.47 -1.34
CA LYS A 142 -16.03 -13.72 -0.64
C LYS A 142 -16.38 -14.82 -1.60
#